data_e02d54ae00e1d0697ad42e5dae6bd7b5
#
_entry.id   e02d54ae00e1d0697ad42e5dae6bd7b5
#
_cell.length_a   1.000
_cell.length_b   1.000
_cell.length_c   1.000
_cell.angle_alpha   90.00
_cell.angle_beta   90.00
_cell.angle_gamma   90.00
#
_symmetry.space_group_name_H-M   'P 1'
#
loop_
_entity.id
_entity.type
_entity.pdbx_description
1 polymer ?
#
loop_
_entity_poly.entity_id
_entity_poly.type
_entity_poly.pdbx_seq_one_letter_code
_entity_poly.pdbx_strand_id
1 'polypeptide(L)'
;MNWPFAKKCSILAKLAGIFMYRKIALAIAFSPRMEALIAETKRLVGVFDAELLLIHVGEKTDELEEKLDLILEAHALKGPKTSVLWKEGKPAKRIIQTCEEEQVDLLVLGALKKEGLLTYYIGSVARKVIRKIKCSVLTLIEPQLSTTQFCQVVINGTQLDETPHVIAESLKFCRTLGATQLHILNDIPLYGLQMATAGEGSGDEIALTRRKLVQEEINYVQGILEGLDQSELKVNIKVTAGKWAVELVRYCETIQADLLIMGDQRGYTFIDRLFPHDLEEILAELPCNLLIVK
;
A
#
# COMPACT_ATOMS: atom_id res chain seq x y z
N MET A 1 17.96 12.06 -19.51
CA MET A 1 17.61 10.94 -20.41
C MET A 1 16.10 10.77 -20.39
N ASN A 2 15.42 11.10 -21.49
CA ASN A 2 13.95 10.99 -21.58
C ASN A 2 13.54 9.52 -21.68
N TRP A 3 12.84 9.03 -20.69
CA TRP A 3 12.37 7.65 -20.60
C TRP A 3 11.16 7.43 -21.53
N PRO A 4 11.25 6.60 -22.56
CA PRO A 4 10.14 6.37 -23.50
C PRO A 4 8.97 5.56 -22.91
N PHE A 5 9.18 4.82 -21.82
CA PHE A 5 8.17 4.00 -21.16
C PHE A 5 7.09 4.82 -20.42
N ALA A 6 7.44 5.91 -19.73
CA ALA A 6 6.48 6.76 -19.03
C ALA A 6 5.45 7.40 -19.98
N LYS A 7 5.85 7.75 -21.20
CA LYS A 7 4.94 8.27 -22.23
C LYS A 7 3.98 7.18 -22.76
N LYS A 8 4.44 5.93 -22.87
CA LYS A 8 3.62 4.83 -23.40
C LYS A 8 2.55 4.39 -22.38
N CYS A 9 2.90 4.33 -21.08
CA CYS A 9 1.94 4.08 -20.00
C CYS A 9 0.87 5.16 -19.87
N SER A 10 1.26 6.44 -19.93
CA SER A 10 0.33 7.59 -19.91
C SER A 10 -0.66 7.57 -21.09
N ILE A 11 -0.25 7.12 -22.26
CA ILE A 11 -1.10 7.05 -23.46
C ILE A 11 -2.08 5.89 -23.34
N LEU A 12 -1.66 4.73 -22.83
CA LEU A 12 -2.54 3.56 -22.61
C LEU A 12 -3.55 3.80 -21.49
N ALA A 13 -3.16 4.46 -20.39
CA ALA A 13 -4.07 4.87 -19.33
C ALA A 13 -5.11 5.89 -19.79
N LYS A 14 -4.73 6.82 -20.68
CA LYS A 14 -5.66 7.79 -21.31
C LYS A 14 -6.66 7.13 -22.26
N LEU A 15 -6.26 6.07 -22.96
CA LEU A 15 -7.14 5.33 -23.88
C LEU A 15 -8.13 4.41 -23.15
N ALA A 16 -7.83 3.99 -21.91
CA ALA A 16 -8.68 3.13 -21.12
C ALA A 16 -9.73 3.89 -20.26
N GLY A 17 -9.63 5.23 -20.14
CA GLY A 17 -10.59 6.05 -19.38
C GLY A 17 -10.64 5.78 -17.87
N ILE A 18 -9.66 5.04 -17.32
CA ILE A 18 -9.65 4.60 -15.92
C ILE A 18 -8.54 5.35 -15.16
N PHE A 19 -8.89 6.54 -14.68
CA PHE A 19 -8.06 7.22 -13.68
C PHE A 19 -8.31 6.56 -12.32
N MET A 20 -7.41 5.67 -11.89
CA MET A 20 -7.48 5.01 -10.59
C MET A 20 -7.42 6.03 -9.43
N TYR A 21 -6.53 7.02 -9.55
CA TYR A 21 -6.37 8.11 -8.59
C TYR A 21 -6.34 9.45 -9.34
N ARG A 22 -7.31 10.32 -9.11
CA ARG A 22 -7.40 11.66 -9.73
C ARG A 22 -6.82 12.75 -8.86
N LYS A 23 -6.89 12.59 -7.53
CA LYS A 23 -6.31 13.50 -6.56
C LYS A 23 -5.47 12.75 -5.55
N ILE A 24 -4.17 13.03 -5.54
CA ILE A 24 -3.19 12.45 -4.63
C ILE A 24 -2.79 13.50 -3.60
N ALA A 25 -2.96 13.21 -2.32
CA ALA A 25 -2.48 14.07 -1.24
C ALA A 25 -1.16 13.54 -0.67
N LEU A 26 -0.29 14.44 -0.25
CA LEU A 26 0.90 14.14 0.56
C LEU A 26 0.80 14.91 1.88
N ALA A 27 0.77 14.21 3.01
CA ALA A 27 0.91 14.84 4.31
C ALA A 27 2.40 15.12 4.58
N ILE A 28 2.75 16.40 4.61
CA ILE A 28 4.13 16.86 4.79
C ILE A 28 4.42 17.29 6.22
N ALA A 29 5.65 16.97 6.64
CA ALA A 29 6.31 17.57 7.79
C ALA A 29 7.70 18.04 7.35
N PHE A 30 8.17 19.15 7.90
CA PHE A 30 9.48 19.71 7.53
C PHE A 30 10.65 18.89 8.12
N SER A 31 10.73 17.63 7.68
CA SER A 31 11.77 16.67 8.03
C SER A 31 12.83 16.56 6.94
N PRO A 32 14.01 16.01 7.22
CA PRO A 32 15.04 15.79 6.19
C PRO A 32 14.58 14.92 5.00
N ARG A 33 13.52 14.13 5.17
CA ARG A 33 12.97 13.25 4.12
C ARG A 33 11.82 13.87 3.32
N MET A 34 11.41 15.10 3.62
CA MET A 34 10.27 15.76 2.97
C MET A 34 10.46 15.87 1.46
N GLU A 35 11.63 16.29 1.02
CA GLU A 35 11.92 16.46 -0.40
C GLU A 35 11.86 15.13 -1.16
N ALA A 36 12.41 14.06 -0.59
CA ALA A 36 12.30 12.73 -1.17
C ALA A 36 10.85 12.21 -1.25
N LEU A 37 10.02 12.49 -0.23
CA LEU A 37 8.58 12.20 -0.28
C LEU A 37 7.87 12.99 -1.39
N ILE A 38 8.22 14.25 -1.59
CA ILE A 38 7.69 15.09 -2.66
C ILE A 38 8.11 14.52 -4.02
N ALA A 39 9.38 14.12 -4.19
CA ALA A 39 9.88 13.53 -5.42
C ALA A 39 9.15 12.22 -5.80
N GLU A 40 8.96 11.32 -4.85
CA GLU A 40 8.20 10.07 -5.07
C GLU A 40 6.72 10.34 -5.36
N THR A 41 6.10 11.29 -4.63
CA THR A 41 4.70 11.65 -4.88
C THR A 41 4.54 12.30 -6.26
N LYS A 42 5.48 13.13 -6.70
CA LYS A 42 5.53 13.68 -8.07
C LYS A 42 5.49 12.56 -9.12
N ARG A 43 6.26 11.48 -8.93
CA ARG A 43 6.24 10.32 -9.82
C ARG A 43 4.85 9.71 -9.93
N LEU A 44 4.18 9.49 -8.78
CA LEU A 44 2.81 8.95 -8.75
C LEU A 44 1.83 9.89 -9.46
N VAL A 45 1.88 11.19 -9.16
CA VAL A 45 1.07 12.22 -9.81
C VAL A 45 1.27 12.20 -11.33
N GLY A 46 2.51 12.06 -11.79
CA GLY A 46 2.83 11.99 -13.23
C GLY A 46 2.31 10.72 -13.90
N VAL A 47 2.39 9.57 -13.22
CA VAL A 47 1.91 8.27 -13.75
C VAL A 47 0.39 8.22 -13.82
N PHE A 48 -0.31 8.71 -12.79
CA PHE A 48 -1.77 8.72 -12.73
C PHE A 48 -2.41 9.93 -13.41
N ASP A 49 -1.62 10.93 -13.89
CA ASP A 49 -2.09 12.23 -14.38
C ASP A 49 -2.98 12.96 -13.35
N ALA A 50 -2.65 12.80 -12.07
CA ALA A 50 -3.44 13.28 -10.94
C ALA A 50 -3.17 14.75 -10.58
N GLU A 51 -4.04 15.33 -9.76
CA GLU A 51 -3.79 16.55 -9.02
C GLU A 51 -2.99 16.24 -7.75
N LEU A 52 -2.09 17.15 -7.35
CA LEU A 52 -1.30 17.06 -6.12
C LEU A 52 -1.85 18.00 -5.06
N LEU A 53 -2.15 17.47 -3.89
CA LEU A 53 -2.49 18.24 -2.70
C LEU A 53 -1.45 18.03 -1.61
N LEU A 54 -0.73 19.07 -1.23
CA LEU A 54 0.18 19.03 -0.09
C LEU A 54 -0.55 19.52 1.17
N ILE A 55 -0.53 18.71 2.24
CA ILE A 55 -1.20 19.02 3.50
C ILE A 55 -0.15 19.16 4.58
N HIS A 56 0.03 20.38 5.11
CA HIS A 56 0.80 20.62 6.32
C HIS A 56 -0.12 20.93 7.48
N VAL A 57 0.13 20.33 8.65
CA VAL A 57 -0.60 20.63 9.88
C VAL A 57 0.38 21.16 10.92
N GLY A 58 0.38 22.46 11.07
CA GLY A 58 1.27 23.23 11.94
C GLY A 58 1.15 24.71 11.66
N GLU A 59 1.96 25.48 12.35
CA GLU A 59 2.06 26.93 12.13
C GLU A 59 2.62 27.22 10.74
N LYS A 60 2.01 28.18 10.04
CA LYS A 60 2.50 28.70 8.78
C LYS A 60 3.43 29.88 9.08
N THR A 61 4.70 29.75 8.75
CA THR A 61 5.68 30.84 8.81
C THR A 61 6.20 31.14 7.42
N ASP A 62 6.64 32.37 7.17
CA ASP A 62 7.21 32.78 5.88
C ASP A 62 8.42 31.91 5.50
N GLU A 63 9.26 31.55 6.49
CA GLU A 63 10.41 30.69 6.28
C GLU A 63 10.01 29.28 5.80
N LEU A 64 8.99 28.67 6.37
CA LEU A 64 8.51 27.32 5.97
C LEU A 64 7.82 27.40 4.61
N GLU A 65 7.09 28.45 4.31
CA GLU A 65 6.45 28.66 3.01
C GLU A 65 7.51 28.82 1.92
N GLU A 66 8.52 29.67 2.12
CA GLU A 66 9.61 29.86 1.18
C GLU A 66 10.40 28.57 0.94
N LYS A 67 10.70 27.83 2.01
CA LYS A 67 11.37 26.52 1.90
C LYS A 67 10.58 25.52 1.07
N LEU A 68 9.26 25.41 1.30
CA LEU A 68 8.40 24.54 0.52
C LEU A 68 8.34 24.98 -0.94
N ASP A 69 8.22 26.26 -1.18
CA ASP A 69 8.17 26.88 -2.48
C ASP A 69 9.43 26.59 -3.32
N LEU A 70 10.61 26.68 -2.71
CA LEU A 70 11.88 26.33 -3.37
C LEU A 70 11.91 24.86 -3.77
N ILE A 71 11.43 23.96 -2.92
CA ILE A 71 11.38 22.53 -3.25
C ILE A 71 10.38 22.27 -4.39
N LEU A 72 9.20 22.89 -4.36
CA LEU A 72 8.20 22.73 -5.42
C LEU A 72 8.71 23.26 -6.77
N GLU A 73 9.46 24.34 -6.76
CA GLU A 73 10.10 24.90 -7.96
C GLU A 73 11.19 23.97 -8.50
N ALA A 74 12.08 23.49 -7.65
CA ALA A 74 13.13 22.54 -8.00
C ALA A 74 12.58 21.25 -8.62
N HIS A 75 11.43 20.79 -8.15
CA HIS A 75 10.73 19.62 -8.70
C HIS A 75 9.73 19.94 -9.82
N ALA A 76 9.65 21.20 -10.32
CA ALA A 76 8.69 21.63 -11.32
C ALA A 76 7.23 21.26 -10.97
N LEU A 77 6.87 21.43 -9.71
CA LEU A 77 5.52 21.16 -9.16
C LEU A 77 4.71 22.43 -8.96
N LYS A 78 5.27 23.62 -9.22
CA LYS A 78 4.50 24.87 -9.23
C LYS A 78 3.62 24.93 -10.46
N GLY A 79 2.30 24.81 -10.29
CA GLY A 79 1.36 24.84 -11.39
C GLY A 79 -0.09 24.61 -10.96
N PRO A 80 -1.04 24.67 -11.88
CA PRO A 80 -2.48 24.62 -11.57
C PRO A 80 -2.95 23.27 -11.01
N LYS A 81 -2.17 22.20 -11.20
CA LYS A 81 -2.47 20.85 -10.66
C LYS A 81 -1.89 20.64 -9.26
N THR A 82 -1.22 21.61 -8.67
CA THR A 82 -0.63 21.50 -7.33
C THR A 82 -1.23 22.53 -6.41
N SER A 83 -1.71 22.10 -5.25
CA SER A 83 -2.22 22.96 -4.20
C SER A 83 -1.55 22.64 -2.85
N VAL A 84 -1.44 23.64 -1.98
CA VAL A 84 -0.86 23.53 -0.65
C VAL A 84 -1.86 24.03 0.37
N LEU A 85 -2.19 23.20 1.34
CA LEU A 85 -3.09 23.54 2.43
C LEU A 85 -2.35 23.51 3.76
N TRP A 86 -2.34 24.67 4.43
CA TRP A 86 -1.86 24.83 5.79
C TRP A 86 -3.05 24.72 6.74
N LYS A 87 -2.98 23.81 7.69
CA LYS A 87 -4.05 23.57 8.67
C LYS A 87 -3.49 23.63 10.07
N GLU A 88 -4.29 24.13 11.00
CA GLU A 88 -3.94 24.16 12.42
C GLU A 88 -4.74 23.14 13.21
N GLY A 89 -4.16 22.62 14.30
CA GLY A 89 -4.81 21.74 15.25
C GLY A 89 -4.22 20.34 15.31
N LYS A 90 -5.04 19.32 15.64
CA LYS A 90 -4.57 17.93 15.82
C LYS A 90 -4.27 17.30 14.46
N PRO A 91 -3.01 16.90 14.15
CA PRO A 91 -2.60 16.49 12.82
C PRO A 91 -3.48 15.40 12.21
N ALA A 92 -3.67 14.27 12.90
CA ALA A 92 -4.49 13.17 12.37
C ALA A 92 -5.92 13.60 12.01
N LYS A 93 -6.56 14.45 12.87
CA LYS A 93 -7.92 14.93 12.62
C LYS A 93 -7.96 15.83 11.38
N ARG A 94 -7.00 16.74 11.26
CA ARG A 94 -6.97 17.72 10.15
C ARG A 94 -6.66 17.04 8.81
N ILE A 95 -5.70 16.09 8.79
CA ILE A 95 -5.40 15.32 7.58
C ILE A 95 -6.65 14.58 7.09
N ILE A 96 -7.35 13.85 7.99
CA ILE A 96 -8.55 13.09 7.62
C ILE A 96 -9.64 14.03 7.08
N GLN A 97 -9.94 15.11 7.79
CA GLN A 97 -10.95 16.09 7.36
C GLN A 97 -10.61 16.71 6.01
N THR A 98 -9.35 17.13 5.81
CA THR A 98 -8.91 17.72 4.54
C THR A 98 -9.01 16.72 3.40
N CYS A 99 -8.62 15.45 3.61
CA CYS A 99 -8.77 14.44 2.57
C CYS A 99 -10.24 14.18 2.19
N GLU A 100 -11.16 14.22 3.17
CA GLU A 100 -12.61 14.10 2.90
C GLU A 100 -13.17 15.33 2.17
N GLU A 101 -12.84 16.55 2.65
CA GLU A 101 -13.28 17.82 2.06
C GLU A 101 -12.79 17.96 0.61
N GLU A 102 -11.55 17.59 0.35
CA GLU A 102 -10.89 17.69 -0.95
C GLU A 102 -11.12 16.48 -1.87
N GLN A 103 -11.87 15.47 -1.42
CA GLN A 103 -12.14 14.24 -2.16
C GLN A 103 -10.85 13.54 -2.66
N VAL A 104 -9.88 13.37 -1.76
CA VAL A 104 -8.63 12.71 -2.05
C VAL A 104 -8.85 11.21 -2.29
N ASP A 105 -8.26 10.68 -3.36
CA ASP A 105 -8.33 9.25 -3.71
C ASP A 105 -7.18 8.45 -3.08
N LEU A 106 -5.99 9.06 -2.99
CA LEU A 106 -4.80 8.44 -2.41
C LEU A 106 -4.06 9.42 -1.50
N LEU A 107 -3.85 9.04 -0.25
CA LEU A 107 -2.99 9.78 0.68
C LEU A 107 -1.61 9.13 0.77
N VAL A 108 -0.56 9.89 0.55
CA VAL A 108 0.83 9.47 0.74
C VAL A 108 1.33 9.94 2.11
N LEU A 109 1.98 9.04 2.83
CA LEU A 109 2.59 9.26 4.15
C LEU A 109 4.03 8.78 4.15
N GLY A 110 4.88 9.36 4.99
CA GLY A 110 6.20 8.82 5.31
C GLY A 110 6.17 7.97 6.59
N ALA A 111 6.82 6.82 6.58
CA ALA A 111 7.08 6.05 7.80
C ALA A 111 8.18 6.69 8.64
N LEU A 112 8.28 6.31 9.92
CA LEU A 112 9.35 6.72 10.82
C LEU A 112 10.42 5.62 10.89
N LYS A 113 11.68 6.00 10.99
CA LYS A 113 12.79 5.08 11.22
C LYS A 113 13.01 4.94 12.72
N LYS A 114 13.24 3.72 13.21
CA LYS A 114 13.65 3.48 14.60
C LYS A 114 15.12 3.92 14.75
N GLU A 115 15.41 4.73 15.77
CA GLU A 115 16.77 5.16 16.07
C GLU A 115 17.69 3.97 16.31
N GLY A 116 18.86 3.97 15.67
CA GLY A 116 19.85 2.91 15.80
C GLY A 116 19.50 1.57 15.13
N LEU A 117 18.35 1.47 14.44
CA LEU A 117 17.92 0.25 13.73
C LEU A 117 17.63 0.55 12.26
N LEU A 118 17.69 -0.49 11.42
CA LEU A 118 17.28 -0.42 10.01
C LEU A 118 15.78 -0.71 9.82
N THR A 119 14.98 -0.59 10.88
CA THR A 119 13.55 -0.89 10.85
C THR A 119 12.71 0.37 10.81
N TYR A 120 11.59 0.29 10.10
CA TYR A 120 10.62 1.36 9.92
C TYR A 120 9.30 1.01 10.59
N TYR A 121 8.57 2.01 11.04
CA TYR A 121 7.28 1.82 11.68
C TYR A 121 6.33 2.98 11.37
N ILE A 122 5.04 2.74 11.52
CA ILE A 122 4.02 3.76 11.39
C ILE A 122 3.88 4.54 12.71
N GLY A 123 4.11 5.84 12.66
CA GLY A 123 3.94 6.73 13.81
C GLY A 123 2.48 6.88 14.25
N SER A 124 2.26 7.39 15.46
CA SER A 124 0.93 7.48 16.08
C SER A 124 -0.08 8.32 15.29
N VAL A 125 0.37 9.37 14.60
CA VAL A 125 -0.49 10.20 13.73
C VAL A 125 -0.93 9.39 12.52
N ALA A 126 0.01 8.78 11.81
CA ALA A 126 -0.26 7.98 10.61
C ALA A 126 -1.14 6.76 10.93
N ARG A 127 -0.92 6.05 12.06
CA ARG A 127 -1.83 4.97 12.51
C ARG A 127 -3.27 5.44 12.70
N LYS A 128 -3.48 6.62 13.30
CA LYS A 128 -4.82 7.19 13.48
C LYS A 128 -5.45 7.57 12.15
N VAL A 129 -4.66 8.05 11.21
CA VAL A 129 -5.10 8.38 9.85
C VAL A 129 -5.53 7.09 9.13
N ILE A 130 -4.65 6.10 9.03
CA ILE A 130 -4.90 4.82 8.34
C ILE A 130 -6.19 4.16 8.81
N ARG A 131 -6.44 4.16 10.14
CA ARG A 131 -7.64 3.55 10.73
C ARG A 131 -8.95 4.28 10.41
N LYS A 132 -8.92 5.55 10.04
CA LYS A 132 -10.13 6.38 9.96
C LYS A 132 -10.40 6.97 8.59
N ILE A 133 -9.38 7.10 7.76
CA ILE A 133 -9.49 7.71 6.44
C ILE A 133 -10.28 6.81 5.47
N LYS A 134 -11.00 7.41 4.53
CA LYS A 134 -11.82 6.69 3.55
C LYS A 134 -11.12 6.44 2.22
N CYS A 135 -10.08 7.20 1.91
CA CYS A 135 -9.26 6.98 0.71
C CYS A 135 -8.13 5.99 0.95
N SER A 136 -7.56 5.45 -0.11
CA SER A 136 -6.37 4.59 -0.04
C SER A 136 -5.18 5.33 0.57
N VAL A 137 -4.27 4.59 1.23
CA VAL A 137 -3.09 5.16 1.90
C VAL A 137 -1.83 4.43 1.47
N LEU A 138 -0.90 5.16 0.89
CA LEU A 138 0.44 4.66 0.59
C LEU A 138 1.44 5.20 1.62
N THR A 139 2.13 4.32 2.32
CA THR A 139 3.19 4.68 3.26
C THR A 139 4.54 4.32 2.68
N LEU A 140 5.42 5.29 2.55
CA LEU A 140 6.77 5.13 2.02
C LEU A 140 7.78 5.01 3.17
N ILE A 141 8.65 3.98 3.12
CA ILE A 141 9.65 3.74 4.18
C ILE A 141 10.97 4.45 3.91
N GLU A 142 11.48 4.37 2.69
CA GLU A 142 12.74 5.00 2.25
C GLU A 142 12.55 5.76 0.94
N PRO A 143 11.82 6.90 0.97
CA PRO A 143 11.64 7.67 -0.24
C PRO A 143 12.99 8.17 -0.75
N GLN A 144 13.19 8.11 -2.07
CA GLN A 144 14.41 8.50 -2.75
C GLN A 144 14.16 9.71 -3.66
N LEU A 145 15.21 10.52 -3.87
CA LEU A 145 15.17 11.59 -4.90
C LEU A 145 15.19 11.01 -6.32
N SER A 146 15.86 9.87 -6.51
CA SER A 146 15.80 9.08 -7.73
C SER A 146 14.64 8.09 -7.65
N THR A 147 13.85 8.01 -8.72
CA THR A 147 12.63 7.20 -8.75
C THR A 147 12.87 5.72 -8.45
N THR A 148 12.19 5.21 -7.43
CA THR A 148 12.14 3.79 -7.11
C THR A 148 11.02 3.12 -7.92
N GLN A 149 11.27 1.96 -8.52
CA GLN A 149 10.23 1.15 -9.15
C GLN A 149 9.70 0.13 -8.15
N PHE A 150 8.40 -0.11 -8.16
CA PHE A 150 7.79 -1.23 -7.43
C PHE A 150 7.82 -2.47 -8.33
N CYS A 151 8.93 -3.20 -8.33
CA CYS A 151 9.11 -4.39 -9.19
C CYS A 151 8.53 -5.65 -8.57
N GLN A 152 8.73 -5.83 -7.26
CA GLN A 152 8.30 -6.98 -6.46
C GLN A 152 7.17 -6.56 -5.53
N VAL A 153 5.94 -6.97 -5.83
CA VAL A 153 4.76 -6.56 -5.05
C VAL A 153 4.12 -7.78 -4.39
N VAL A 154 3.84 -7.69 -3.09
CA VAL A 154 3.09 -8.69 -2.34
C VAL A 154 1.68 -8.17 -2.08
N ILE A 155 0.67 -9.01 -2.31
CA ILE A 155 -0.73 -8.72 -1.97
C ILE A 155 -1.17 -9.69 -0.88
N ASN A 156 -1.82 -9.17 0.15
CA ASN A 156 -2.58 -10.00 1.08
C ASN A 156 -3.79 -10.59 0.36
N GLY A 157 -3.78 -11.92 0.17
CA GLY A 157 -4.81 -12.68 -0.52
C GLY A 157 -5.74 -13.46 0.41
N THR A 158 -5.63 -13.27 1.74
CA THR A 158 -6.50 -13.93 2.74
C THR A 158 -7.97 -13.81 2.33
N GLN A 159 -8.74 -14.90 2.50
CA GLN A 159 -10.16 -14.97 2.10
C GLN A 159 -11.04 -14.03 2.94
N LEU A 160 -11.26 -12.83 2.44
CA LEU A 160 -12.08 -11.78 3.02
C LEU A 160 -13.01 -11.21 1.94
N ASP A 161 -14.11 -10.59 2.35
CA ASP A 161 -15.10 -10.03 1.40
C ASP A 161 -14.48 -8.99 0.45
N GLU A 162 -13.53 -8.21 0.94
CA GLU A 162 -12.84 -7.19 0.15
C GLU A 162 -11.69 -7.73 -0.72
N THR A 163 -11.19 -8.94 -0.49
CA THR A 163 -10.02 -9.48 -1.20
C THR A 163 -10.14 -9.46 -2.72
N PRO A 164 -11.29 -9.81 -3.33
CA PRO A 164 -11.46 -9.71 -4.78
C PRO A 164 -11.27 -8.27 -5.30
N HIS A 165 -11.81 -7.28 -4.58
CA HIS A 165 -11.63 -5.88 -4.92
C HIS A 165 -10.16 -5.45 -4.77
N VAL A 166 -9.52 -5.82 -3.67
CA VAL A 166 -8.10 -5.50 -3.40
C VAL A 166 -7.19 -6.07 -4.48
N ILE A 167 -7.39 -7.33 -4.87
CA ILE A 167 -6.61 -7.96 -5.95
C ILE A 167 -6.82 -7.22 -7.27
N ALA A 168 -8.07 -6.88 -7.63
CA ALA A 168 -8.37 -6.17 -8.86
C ALA A 168 -7.74 -4.78 -8.92
N GLU A 169 -7.84 -4.00 -7.84
CA GLU A 169 -7.21 -2.68 -7.75
C GLU A 169 -5.67 -2.79 -7.71
N SER A 170 -5.13 -3.81 -7.04
CA SER A 170 -3.69 -4.06 -7.02
C SER A 170 -3.12 -4.36 -8.41
N LEU A 171 -3.81 -5.16 -9.21
CA LEU A 171 -3.41 -5.44 -10.59
C LEU A 171 -3.36 -4.16 -11.43
N LYS A 172 -4.38 -3.32 -11.34
CA LYS A 172 -4.43 -2.02 -12.04
C LYS A 172 -3.27 -1.11 -11.59
N PHE A 173 -3.08 -0.99 -10.27
CA PHE A 173 -2.02 -0.18 -9.68
C PHE A 173 -0.63 -0.66 -10.14
N CYS A 174 -0.37 -1.95 -10.02
CA CYS A 174 0.91 -2.55 -10.40
C CYS A 174 1.22 -2.38 -11.88
N ARG A 175 0.25 -2.60 -12.77
CA ARG A 175 0.41 -2.39 -14.20
C ARG A 175 0.70 -0.92 -14.53
N THR A 176 -0.04 -0.01 -13.92
CA THR A 176 0.15 1.44 -14.13
C THR A 176 1.55 1.90 -13.71
N LEU A 177 2.11 1.31 -12.66
CA LEU A 177 3.45 1.62 -12.16
C LEU A 177 4.56 0.81 -12.84
N GLY A 178 4.23 -0.14 -13.71
CA GLY A 178 5.20 -0.98 -14.41
C GLY A 178 5.85 -2.03 -13.52
N ALA A 179 5.13 -2.54 -12.52
CA ALA A 179 5.58 -3.69 -11.73
C ALA A 179 5.78 -4.92 -12.63
N THR A 180 6.69 -5.80 -12.25
CA THR A 180 7.01 -6.98 -13.05
C THR A 180 6.55 -8.29 -12.41
N GLN A 181 6.56 -8.36 -11.08
CA GLN A 181 6.19 -9.55 -10.34
C GLN A 181 5.18 -9.21 -9.25
N LEU A 182 4.13 -10.01 -9.19
CA LEU A 182 3.07 -9.92 -8.21
C LEU A 182 2.95 -11.23 -7.46
N HIS A 183 2.98 -11.19 -6.15
CA HIS A 183 2.85 -12.33 -5.27
C HIS A 183 1.59 -12.19 -4.45
N ILE A 184 0.60 -13.06 -4.67
CA ILE A 184 -0.61 -13.12 -3.85
C ILE A 184 -0.37 -14.15 -2.77
N LEU A 185 -0.30 -13.71 -1.51
CA LEU A 185 0.00 -14.54 -0.37
C LEU A 185 -1.28 -14.84 0.41
N ASN A 186 -1.59 -16.13 0.53
CA ASN A 186 -2.70 -16.64 1.32
C ASN A 186 -2.20 -17.45 2.51
N ASP A 187 -3.03 -17.62 3.52
CA ASP A 187 -2.76 -18.47 4.66
C ASP A 187 -3.77 -19.62 4.76
N ILE A 188 -3.31 -20.74 5.28
CA ILE A 188 -4.20 -21.79 5.75
C ILE A 188 -4.57 -21.46 7.20
N PRO A 189 -5.86 -21.33 7.53
CA PRO A 189 -6.28 -21.08 8.91
C PRO A 189 -5.69 -22.12 9.86
N LEU A 190 -4.97 -21.67 10.91
CA LEU A 190 -4.34 -22.54 11.90
C LEU A 190 -5.32 -23.55 12.50
N TYR A 191 -6.57 -23.15 12.70
CA TYR A 191 -7.62 -24.04 13.19
C TYR A 191 -7.89 -25.20 12.23
N GLY A 192 -7.96 -24.94 10.93
CA GLY A 192 -8.13 -26.00 9.91
C GLY A 192 -6.94 -26.96 9.90
N LEU A 193 -5.72 -26.44 10.05
CA LEU A 193 -4.51 -27.26 10.14
C LEU A 193 -4.48 -28.09 11.44
N GLN A 194 -4.85 -27.50 12.58
CA GLN A 194 -4.91 -28.20 13.86
C GLN A 194 -5.99 -29.29 13.86
N MET A 195 -7.18 -29.02 13.32
CA MET A 195 -8.23 -30.03 13.17
C MET A 195 -7.79 -31.18 12.25
N ALA A 196 -7.07 -30.87 11.16
CA ALA A 196 -6.52 -31.86 10.26
C ALA A 196 -5.43 -32.73 10.91
N THR A 197 -4.74 -32.23 11.92
CA THR A 197 -3.64 -32.92 12.63
C THR A 197 -4.04 -33.50 13.97
N ALA A 198 -5.18 -33.12 14.55
CA ALA A 198 -5.67 -33.59 15.85
C ALA A 198 -6.36 -34.96 15.81
N GLY A 199 -6.64 -35.47 14.60
CA GLY A 199 -7.17 -36.83 14.42
C GLY A 199 -6.07 -37.90 14.56
N GLU A 200 -6.42 -39.12 14.92
CA GLU A 200 -5.54 -40.31 14.95
C GLU A 200 -5.17 -40.79 13.53
N GLY A 201 -5.17 -39.89 12.54
CA GLY A 201 -4.88 -40.19 11.14
C GLY A 201 -3.41 -40.55 10.90
N SER A 202 -3.16 -41.38 9.92
CA SER A 202 -1.80 -41.69 9.44
C SER A 202 -1.11 -40.44 8.91
N GLY A 203 0.22 -40.40 8.91
CA GLY A 203 0.99 -39.28 8.34
C GLY A 203 0.59 -38.94 6.88
N ASP A 204 0.14 -39.95 6.12
CA ASP A 204 -0.33 -39.79 4.74
C ASP A 204 -1.68 -39.06 4.67
N GLU A 205 -2.61 -39.31 5.58
CA GLU A 205 -3.90 -38.63 5.66
C GLU A 205 -3.72 -37.15 6.04
N ILE A 206 -2.82 -36.85 6.96
CA ILE A 206 -2.45 -35.49 7.35
C ILE A 206 -1.85 -34.75 6.13
N ALA A 207 -0.93 -35.38 5.41
CA ALA A 207 -0.31 -34.81 4.22
C ALA A 207 -1.34 -34.55 3.10
N LEU A 208 -2.30 -35.47 2.91
CA LEU A 208 -3.37 -35.34 1.93
C LEU A 208 -4.29 -34.16 2.28
N THR A 209 -4.71 -34.06 3.54
CA THR A 209 -5.57 -32.98 4.03
C THR A 209 -4.88 -31.61 3.87
N ARG A 210 -3.58 -31.52 4.20
CA ARG A 210 -2.81 -30.29 4.01
C ARG A 210 -2.74 -29.90 2.53
N ARG A 211 -2.51 -30.87 1.62
CA ARG A 211 -2.50 -30.60 0.17
C ARG A 211 -3.85 -30.09 -0.32
N LYS A 212 -4.95 -30.65 0.20
CA LYS A 212 -6.30 -30.20 -0.13
C LYS A 212 -6.53 -28.76 0.28
N LEU A 213 -6.19 -28.39 1.53
CA LEU A 213 -6.31 -27.02 2.03
C LEU A 213 -5.48 -26.03 1.19
N VAL A 214 -4.24 -26.38 0.86
CA VAL A 214 -3.40 -25.54 -0.03
C VAL A 214 -4.06 -25.38 -1.40
N GLN A 215 -4.63 -26.44 -1.98
CA GLN A 215 -5.27 -26.38 -3.28
C GLN A 215 -6.54 -25.53 -3.27
N GLU A 216 -7.31 -25.56 -2.18
CA GLU A 216 -8.49 -24.72 -1.97
C GLU A 216 -8.12 -23.24 -1.98
N GLU A 217 -7.05 -22.83 -1.27
CA GLU A 217 -6.55 -21.46 -1.28
C GLU A 217 -6.05 -21.01 -2.66
N ILE A 218 -5.36 -21.88 -3.38
CA ILE A 218 -4.91 -21.60 -4.75
C ILE A 218 -6.12 -21.41 -5.68
N ASN A 219 -7.11 -22.29 -5.60
CA ASN A 219 -8.31 -22.23 -6.43
C ASN A 219 -9.13 -20.95 -6.15
N TYR A 220 -9.20 -20.53 -4.90
CA TYR A 220 -9.85 -19.28 -4.51
C TYR A 220 -9.24 -18.07 -5.24
N VAL A 221 -7.91 -17.94 -5.17
CA VAL A 221 -7.23 -16.82 -5.84
C VAL A 221 -7.33 -16.95 -7.36
N GLN A 222 -7.20 -18.16 -7.91
CA GLN A 222 -7.36 -18.38 -9.35
C GLN A 222 -8.74 -17.97 -9.83
N GLY A 223 -9.79 -18.30 -9.08
CA GLY A 223 -11.16 -17.86 -9.38
C GLY A 223 -11.33 -16.33 -9.40
N ILE A 224 -10.64 -15.60 -8.51
CA ILE A 224 -10.61 -14.13 -8.54
C ILE A 224 -9.89 -13.63 -9.79
N LEU A 225 -8.77 -14.25 -10.14
CA LEU A 225 -7.96 -13.84 -11.28
C LEU A 225 -8.61 -14.14 -12.63
N GLU A 226 -9.57 -15.06 -12.68
CA GLU A 226 -10.38 -15.33 -13.86
C GLU A 226 -11.14 -14.06 -14.26
N GLY A 227 -10.95 -13.58 -15.48
CA GLY A 227 -11.58 -12.35 -15.98
C GLY A 227 -10.86 -11.04 -15.60
N LEU A 228 -9.78 -11.09 -14.82
CA LEU A 228 -8.91 -9.93 -14.58
C LEU A 228 -7.75 -9.91 -15.58
N ASP A 229 -7.42 -8.71 -16.05
CA ASP A 229 -6.29 -8.53 -16.97
C ASP A 229 -4.95 -8.63 -16.20
N GLN A 230 -4.22 -9.70 -16.45
CA GLN A 230 -2.91 -10.01 -15.87
C GLN A 230 -1.75 -9.73 -16.83
N SER A 231 -2.04 -9.11 -17.99
CA SER A 231 -1.01 -8.85 -19.01
C SER A 231 0.16 -8.05 -18.42
N GLU A 232 1.37 -8.40 -18.86
CA GLU A 232 2.63 -7.78 -18.44
C GLU A 232 3.04 -8.06 -16.97
N LEU A 233 2.23 -8.78 -16.18
CA LEU A 233 2.53 -9.15 -14.80
C LEU A 233 2.79 -10.64 -14.66
N LYS A 234 3.89 -11.02 -14.01
CA LYS A 234 4.07 -12.39 -13.55
C LYS A 234 3.39 -12.57 -12.20
N VAL A 235 2.22 -13.20 -12.19
CA VAL A 235 1.45 -13.47 -10.97
C VAL A 235 1.87 -14.80 -10.37
N ASN A 236 2.25 -14.79 -9.08
CA ASN A 236 2.62 -15.97 -8.30
C ASN A 236 1.63 -16.10 -7.13
N ILE A 237 1.03 -17.27 -6.96
CA ILE A 237 0.18 -17.57 -5.79
C ILE A 237 1.02 -18.36 -4.80
N LYS A 238 1.06 -17.91 -3.55
CA LYS A 238 1.78 -18.53 -2.47
C LYS A 238 0.84 -18.78 -1.30
N VAL A 239 0.87 -19.99 -0.74
CA VAL A 239 0.11 -20.36 0.45
C VAL A 239 1.09 -20.65 1.59
N THR A 240 0.85 -20.04 2.74
CA THR A 240 1.64 -20.23 3.97
C THR A 240 0.78 -20.84 5.07
N ALA A 241 1.42 -21.26 6.15
CA ALA A 241 0.75 -21.71 7.36
C ALA A 241 1.53 -21.20 8.57
N GLY A 242 0.86 -20.51 9.48
CA GLY A 242 1.50 -19.93 10.65
C GLY A 242 0.74 -18.71 11.17
N LYS A 243 1.42 -17.89 11.97
CA LYS A 243 0.87 -16.60 12.39
C LYS A 243 0.95 -15.63 11.22
N TRP A 244 -0.20 -15.20 10.72
CA TRP A 244 -0.34 -14.50 9.45
C TRP A 244 0.61 -13.31 9.29
N ALA A 245 0.60 -12.35 10.23
CA ALA A 245 1.46 -11.17 10.16
C ALA A 245 2.95 -11.54 10.06
N VAL A 246 3.39 -12.55 10.81
CA VAL A 246 4.78 -13.02 10.82
C VAL A 246 5.17 -13.63 9.47
N GLU A 247 4.29 -14.47 8.91
CA GLU A 247 4.55 -15.12 7.62
C GLU A 247 4.54 -14.11 6.47
N LEU A 248 3.65 -13.11 6.53
CA LEU A 248 3.57 -12.03 5.54
C LEU A 248 4.84 -11.17 5.54
N VAL A 249 5.28 -10.72 6.72
CA VAL A 249 6.52 -9.94 6.87
C VAL A 249 7.73 -10.75 6.40
N ARG A 250 7.86 -12.00 6.88
CA ARG A 250 8.95 -12.90 6.48
C ARG A 250 8.99 -13.11 4.96
N TYR A 251 7.83 -13.28 4.33
CA TYR A 251 7.77 -13.46 2.88
C TYR A 251 8.21 -12.20 2.14
N CYS A 252 7.72 -11.02 2.55
CA CYS A 252 8.17 -9.74 1.98
C CYS A 252 9.70 -9.57 2.09
N GLU A 253 10.28 -9.88 3.23
CA GLU A 253 11.74 -9.82 3.44
C GLU A 253 12.49 -10.84 2.56
N THR A 254 11.98 -12.08 2.47
CA THR A 254 12.62 -13.15 1.71
C THR A 254 12.73 -12.82 0.21
N ILE A 255 11.69 -12.21 -0.37
CA ILE A 255 11.70 -11.84 -1.79
C ILE A 255 12.19 -10.40 -2.03
N GLN A 256 12.56 -9.68 -0.96
CA GLN A 256 12.90 -8.26 -1.01
C GLN A 256 11.79 -7.44 -1.68
N ALA A 257 10.57 -7.56 -1.17
CA ALA A 257 9.42 -6.86 -1.71
C ALA A 257 9.59 -5.34 -1.65
N ASP A 258 9.21 -4.66 -2.71
CA ASP A 258 9.20 -3.19 -2.77
C ASP A 258 7.92 -2.60 -2.19
N LEU A 259 6.83 -3.36 -2.26
CA LEU A 259 5.50 -2.93 -1.84
C LEU A 259 4.66 -4.10 -1.32
N LEU A 260 4.04 -3.90 -0.17
CA LEU A 260 2.97 -4.73 0.37
C LEU A 260 1.63 -4.03 0.14
N ILE A 261 0.63 -4.74 -0.42
CA ILE A 261 -0.73 -4.21 -0.61
C ILE A 261 -1.70 -5.03 0.25
N MET A 262 -2.53 -4.33 1.00
CA MET A 262 -3.55 -4.92 1.86
C MET A 262 -4.89 -4.20 1.69
N GLY A 263 -5.98 -4.88 1.96
CA GLY A 263 -7.32 -4.27 2.05
C GLY A 263 -7.54 -3.55 3.38
N ASP A 264 -8.56 -2.70 3.39
CA ASP A 264 -9.03 -2.06 4.61
C ASP A 264 -9.92 -2.99 5.43
N GLN A 265 -9.45 -3.42 6.57
CA GLN A 265 -10.12 -4.37 7.45
C GLN A 265 -11.24 -3.74 8.32
N ARG A 266 -11.86 -2.63 7.91
CA ARG A 266 -12.90 -1.94 8.73
C ARG A 266 -14.29 -2.56 8.70
N GLY A 267 -14.57 -3.49 7.80
CA GLY A 267 -15.89 -4.11 7.59
C GLY A 267 -16.22 -5.29 8.52
N TYR A 268 -15.31 -5.70 9.38
CA TYR A 268 -15.48 -6.92 10.16
C TYR A 268 -16.54 -6.79 11.25
N THR A 269 -17.37 -7.83 11.37
CA THR A 269 -18.34 -8.04 12.44
C THR A 269 -17.64 -8.13 13.81
N PHE A 270 -18.42 -8.06 14.90
CA PHE A 270 -17.90 -8.09 16.27
C PHE A 270 -16.99 -9.29 16.58
N ILE A 271 -17.14 -10.41 15.85
CA ILE A 271 -16.34 -11.63 15.97
C ILE A 271 -14.96 -11.45 15.32
N ASP A 272 -14.85 -10.71 14.22
CA ASP A 272 -13.60 -10.45 13.49
C ASP A 272 -12.69 -9.44 14.21
N ARG A 273 -13.22 -8.72 15.20
CA ARG A 273 -12.42 -7.86 16.09
C ARG A 273 -11.46 -8.64 17.01
N LEU A 274 -11.52 -9.98 16.99
CA LEU A 274 -10.60 -10.81 17.77
C LEU A 274 -9.17 -10.87 17.22
N PHE A 275 -8.93 -10.36 15.98
CA PHE A 275 -7.60 -10.34 15.36
C PHE A 275 -7.14 -8.94 14.86
N PRO A 276 -7.37 -7.84 15.60
CA PRO A 276 -6.85 -6.52 15.22
C PRO A 276 -5.31 -6.45 15.35
N HIS A 277 -4.67 -7.53 15.82
CA HIS A 277 -3.25 -7.55 16.11
C HIS A 277 -2.38 -7.65 14.85
N ASP A 278 -2.84 -8.31 13.78
CA ASP A 278 -2.00 -8.58 12.61
C ASP A 278 -1.61 -7.30 11.86
N LEU A 279 -2.58 -6.43 11.58
CA LEU A 279 -2.27 -5.12 10.98
C LEU A 279 -1.37 -4.29 11.91
N GLU A 280 -1.63 -4.29 13.21
CA GLU A 280 -0.82 -3.54 14.18
C GLU A 280 0.62 -4.06 14.27
N GLU A 281 0.84 -5.37 14.15
CA GLU A 281 2.16 -5.96 14.06
C GLU A 281 2.90 -5.48 12.81
N ILE A 282 2.25 -5.51 11.64
CA ILE A 282 2.81 -5.01 10.38
C ILE A 282 3.11 -3.50 10.48
N LEU A 283 2.19 -2.70 11.05
CA LEU A 283 2.42 -1.27 11.25
C LEU A 283 3.52 -0.95 12.27
N ALA A 284 3.84 -1.89 13.16
CA ALA A 284 4.93 -1.76 14.14
C ALA A 284 6.32 -2.01 13.56
N GLU A 285 6.39 -2.80 12.48
CA GLU A 285 7.63 -3.12 11.78
C GLU A 285 7.33 -3.38 10.29
N LEU A 286 7.53 -2.34 9.48
CA LEU A 286 7.26 -2.41 8.04
C LEU A 286 8.39 -3.10 7.30
N PRO A 287 8.12 -4.20 6.57
CA PRO A 287 9.14 -4.86 5.75
C PRO A 287 9.48 -4.08 4.47
N CYS A 288 8.53 -3.33 3.95
CA CYS A 288 8.64 -2.54 2.72
C CYS A 288 7.58 -1.41 2.71
N ASN A 289 7.45 -0.69 1.59
CA ASN A 289 6.36 0.26 1.43
C ASN A 289 5.00 -0.43 1.58
N LEU A 290 4.00 0.28 2.09
CA LEU A 290 2.68 -0.29 2.38
C LEU A 290 1.58 0.51 1.70
N LEU A 291 0.75 -0.14 0.88
CA LEU A 291 -0.49 0.41 0.34
C LEU A 291 -1.69 -0.26 1.01
N ILE A 292 -2.52 0.54 1.66
CA ILE A 292 -3.84 0.10 2.13
C ILE A 292 -4.88 0.56 1.11
N VAL A 293 -5.54 -0.37 0.44
CA VAL A 293 -6.64 -0.13 -0.50
C VAL A 293 -7.95 0.00 0.29
N LYS A 294 -8.76 1.02 -0.05
CA LYS A 294 -10.04 1.35 0.60
C LYS A 294 -11.20 1.11 -0.35
#